data_9bc0540dfc83f191dc66ce12ffce6392
#
_entry.id   9bc0540dfc83f191dc66ce12ffce6392
#
_cell.length_a   1.000
_cell.length_b   1.000
_cell.length_c   1.000
_cell.angle_alpha   90.00
_cell.angle_beta   90.00
_cell.angle_gamma   90.00
#
_symmetry.space_group_name_H-M   'P 1'
#
loop_
_entity.id
_entity.type
_entity.pdbx_description
1 polymer ?
#
loop_
_entity_poly.entity_id
_entity_poly.type
_entity_poly.pdbx_seq_one_letter_code
_entity_poly.pdbx_strand_id
1 'polypeptide(L)'
;MPDFDDNICPRRTTAPPSCSTEPSTTRMCSNGSDEFFQATNHAEQTFRKMETYFQHKQLCDVVLIAGDHKIPAHRLVLSAVSDYFAAMFTSDVREAKQEEIKMEGVDPEALRSLVHFAYTGVLELKEETIESLLSAACLLQLSQVIEVCCNFLMKQLHPSNCLGIHSFADAQGCMDLLNVAHNYTMEHFIEVIQNQEFLLLPTAEIVKLLASDDINVPDEETIFQALMTWVRFDVEHRQQDLGVLLAYIRLPLLPPQLLADLENNTMFSDDLECQKLLMEAMKYHLLPERRLMFQSPRTKPRKSTVGVLYAVGGMDATKG
;
A
#
# COMPACT_ATOMS: atom_id res chain seq x y z
N MET A 1 37.53 43.34 -9.27
CA MET A 1 37.22 44.79 -9.07
C MET A 1 36.63 45.35 -10.34
N PRO A 2 35.60 46.18 -10.31
CA PRO A 2 34.61 46.51 -9.28
C PRO A 2 33.20 46.05 -9.70
N ASP A 3 32.06 46.30 -9.14
CA ASP A 3 31.56 46.81 -7.86
C ASP A 3 30.12 46.43 -7.73
N PHE A 4 29.73 46.09 -6.53
CA PHE A 4 28.49 46.33 -5.79
C PHE A 4 27.37 47.14 -6.45
N ASP A 5 26.14 46.65 -6.34
CA ASP A 5 25.12 47.45 -5.66
C ASP A 5 23.96 46.60 -5.08
N ASP A 6 23.80 46.74 -3.79
CA ASP A 6 22.64 46.35 -2.98
C ASP A 6 21.42 47.21 -3.36
N ASN A 7 20.22 46.59 -3.38
CA ASN A 7 19.01 47.32 -3.04
C ASN A 7 17.95 46.44 -2.39
N ILE A 8 17.92 46.57 -1.09
CA ILE A 8 16.86 46.15 -0.17
C ILE A 8 15.60 46.99 -0.42
N CYS A 9 14.43 46.37 -0.58
CA CYS A 9 13.16 47.09 -0.40
C CYS A 9 12.11 46.22 0.30
N PRO A 10 11.21 46.79 1.10
CA PRO A 10 10.63 46.13 2.28
C PRO A 10 9.28 45.47 2.04
N ARG A 11 8.96 44.56 2.95
CA ARG A 11 7.65 43.90 3.10
C ARG A 11 6.51 44.91 3.22
N ARG A 12 5.45 44.70 2.43
CA ARG A 12 4.11 45.19 2.71
C ARG A 12 3.14 44.02 2.74
N THR A 13 2.60 43.79 3.90
CA THR A 13 1.40 43.01 4.19
C THR A 13 0.19 43.70 3.60
N THR A 14 -0.58 43.07 2.73
CA THR A 14 -1.98 43.43 2.46
C THR A 14 -2.82 42.16 2.26
N ALA A 15 -4.01 42.20 2.83
CA ALA A 15 -5.03 41.16 2.88
C ALA A 15 -5.56 40.75 1.50
N PRO A 16 -6.26 39.59 1.39
CA PRO A 16 -6.76 39.08 0.12
C PRO A 16 -7.97 39.89 -0.36
N PRO A 17 -8.07 40.21 -1.63
CA PRO A 17 -9.26 40.79 -2.20
C PRO A 17 -10.30 39.71 -2.55
N SER A 18 -11.53 40.07 -2.28
CA SER A 18 -12.79 39.42 -2.57
C SER A 18 -12.91 38.88 -4.01
N CYS A 19 -13.56 37.71 -4.10
CA CYS A 19 -14.04 37.10 -5.33
C CYS A 19 -14.91 38.10 -6.14
N SER A 20 -14.36 38.58 -7.24
CA SER A 20 -15.12 39.25 -8.31
C SER A 20 -15.02 38.38 -9.55
N THR A 21 -16.14 37.84 -9.97
CA THR A 21 -16.37 37.20 -11.27
C THR A 21 -16.02 38.19 -12.39
N GLU A 22 -14.84 38.02 -12.99
CA GLU A 22 -14.52 38.72 -14.23
C GLU A 22 -14.97 37.91 -15.45
N PRO A 23 -15.53 38.59 -16.49
CA PRO A 23 -15.98 37.93 -17.70
C PRO A 23 -14.78 37.43 -18.54
N SER A 24 -14.98 36.25 -19.16
CA SER A 24 -14.12 35.53 -20.07
C SER A 24 -13.35 36.45 -21.02
N THR A 25 -12.05 36.61 -20.79
CA THR A 25 -11.18 37.40 -21.68
C THR A 25 -10.79 36.56 -22.89
N THR A 26 -11.36 36.83 -24.02
CA THR A 26 -10.96 36.32 -25.33
C THR A 26 -9.59 36.89 -25.69
N ARG A 27 -8.56 36.04 -25.81
CA ARG A 27 -7.26 36.47 -26.34
C ARG A 27 -7.32 36.43 -27.87
N MET A 28 -7.28 37.63 -28.50
CA MET A 28 -6.99 37.79 -29.93
C MET A 28 -5.50 38.06 -30.09
N CYS A 29 -4.81 37.20 -30.83
CA CYS A 29 -3.43 37.44 -31.27
C CYS A 29 -3.46 37.66 -32.77
N SER A 30 -3.17 38.88 -33.23
CA SER A 30 -3.08 39.21 -34.63
C SER A 30 -1.62 39.28 -35.06
N ASN A 31 -1.20 38.45 -35.99
CA ASN A 31 0.03 38.60 -36.76
C ASN A 31 -0.34 38.52 -38.25
N GLY A 32 -0.41 39.66 -38.91
CA GLY A 32 -0.71 39.71 -40.35
C GLY A 32 -2.21 39.57 -40.67
N SER A 33 -2.55 39.13 -41.87
CA SER A 33 -3.92 38.96 -42.35
C SER A 33 -4.72 37.82 -41.77
N ASP A 34 -4.14 37.00 -40.88
CA ASP A 34 -4.78 35.82 -40.27
C ASP A 34 -5.14 36.10 -38.81
N GLU A 35 -6.43 36.00 -38.49
CA GLU A 35 -6.94 36.10 -37.10
C GLU A 35 -7.18 34.70 -36.51
N PHE A 36 -6.61 34.42 -35.35
CA PHE A 36 -6.83 33.19 -34.62
C PHE A 36 -7.75 33.46 -33.43
N PHE A 37 -8.86 32.73 -33.37
CA PHE A 37 -9.74 32.69 -32.22
C PHE A 37 -9.54 31.44 -31.40
N GLN A 38 -9.25 31.60 -30.11
CA GLN A 38 -9.16 30.51 -29.15
C GLN A 38 -10.15 30.72 -28.00
N ALA A 39 -11.14 29.84 -27.91
CA ALA A 39 -12.09 29.83 -26.80
C ALA A 39 -11.42 29.17 -25.57
N THR A 40 -11.12 29.93 -24.53
CA THR A 40 -10.44 29.47 -23.32
C THR A 40 -11.22 28.42 -22.53
N ASN A 41 -12.55 28.50 -22.56
CA ASN A 41 -13.44 27.63 -21.78
C ASN A 41 -14.12 26.53 -22.62
N HIS A 42 -13.63 26.28 -23.85
CA HIS A 42 -14.30 25.37 -24.78
C HIS A 42 -14.41 23.94 -24.24
N ALA A 43 -13.31 23.41 -23.70
CA ALA A 43 -13.30 22.06 -23.13
C ALA A 43 -14.27 21.93 -21.95
N GLU A 44 -14.22 22.86 -21.02
CA GLU A 44 -15.09 22.86 -19.83
C GLU A 44 -16.58 22.93 -20.21
N GLN A 45 -16.94 23.85 -21.11
CA GLN A 45 -18.31 23.97 -21.57
C GLN A 45 -18.81 22.71 -22.31
N THR A 46 -17.94 22.08 -23.08
CA THR A 46 -18.25 20.86 -23.80
C THR A 46 -18.46 19.69 -22.82
N PHE A 47 -17.60 19.54 -21.83
CA PHE A 47 -17.76 18.49 -20.81
C PHE A 47 -19.02 18.69 -19.97
N ARG A 48 -19.33 19.91 -19.53
CA ARG A 48 -20.57 20.19 -18.82
C ARG A 48 -21.84 19.82 -19.66
N LYS A 49 -21.75 19.98 -20.97
CA LYS A 49 -22.83 19.58 -21.86
C LYS A 49 -22.94 18.06 -22.02
N MET A 50 -21.83 17.37 -22.09
CA MET A 50 -21.77 15.88 -22.07
C MET A 50 -22.35 15.32 -20.76
N GLU A 51 -22.01 15.93 -19.61
CA GLU A 51 -22.60 15.59 -18.32
C GLU A 51 -24.11 15.77 -18.31
N THR A 52 -24.62 16.88 -18.87
CA THR A 52 -26.07 17.13 -19.02
C THR A 52 -26.75 16.03 -19.85
N TYR A 53 -26.12 15.59 -20.96
CA TYR A 53 -26.66 14.50 -21.77
C TYR A 53 -26.64 13.17 -20.99
N PHE A 54 -25.61 12.89 -20.22
CA PHE A 54 -25.57 11.73 -19.36
C PHE A 54 -26.68 11.72 -18.31
N GLN A 55 -26.87 12.83 -17.58
CA GLN A 55 -27.93 12.98 -16.57
C GLN A 55 -29.34 12.76 -17.14
N HIS A 56 -29.57 13.23 -18.36
CA HIS A 56 -30.87 13.08 -19.05
C HIS A 56 -30.96 11.79 -19.91
N LYS A 57 -29.94 10.92 -19.86
CA LYS A 57 -29.85 9.67 -20.65
C LYS A 57 -30.03 9.92 -22.17
N GLN A 58 -29.50 11.06 -22.64
CA GLN A 58 -29.57 11.45 -24.05
C GLN A 58 -28.30 11.02 -24.78
N LEU A 59 -28.46 10.58 -26.03
CA LEU A 59 -27.36 10.17 -26.90
C LEU A 59 -26.50 9.01 -26.35
N CYS A 60 -26.98 8.31 -25.32
CA CYS A 60 -26.27 7.11 -24.79
C CYS A 60 -26.32 6.00 -25.84
N ASP A 61 -25.16 5.40 -26.10
CA ASP A 61 -24.96 4.34 -27.10
C ASP A 61 -24.50 3.02 -26.46
N VAL A 62 -24.43 2.96 -25.12
CA VAL A 62 -24.11 1.77 -24.35
C VAL A 62 -24.80 1.80 -22.99
N VAL A 63 -25.16 0.62 -22.46
CA VAL A 63 -25.68 0.44 -21.11
C VAL A 63 -24.74 -0.52 -20.37
N LEU A 64 -24.11 -0.07 -19.30
CA LEU A 64 -23.33 -0.91 -18.42
C LEU A 64 -24.24 -1.53 -17.36
N ILE A 65 -24.09 -2.84 -17.11
CA ILE A 65 -24.91 -3.60 -16.14
C ILE A 65 -24.00 -4.20 -15.10
N ALA A 66 -24.19 -3.81 -13.83
CA ALA A 66 -23.56 -4.44 -12.68
C ALA A 66 -24.66 -4.84 -11.68
N GLY A 67 -24.77 -6.13 -11.37
CA GLY A 67 -25.90 -6.66 -10.62
C GLY A 67 -27.24 -6.26 -11.25
N ASP A 68 -28.10 -5.62 -10.47
CA ASP A 68 -29.41 -5.13 -10.93
C ASP A 68 -29.38 -3.68 -11.47
N HIS A 69 -28.21 -3.04 -11.46
CA HIS A 69 -28.07 -1.64 -11.89
C HIS A 69 -27.74 -1.55 -13.37
N LYS A 70 -28.49 -0.69 -14.06
CA LYS A 70 -28.27 -0.33 -15.47
C LYS A 70 -27.85 1.14 -15.57
N ILE A 71 -26.67 1.37 -16.12
CA ILE A 71 -26.08 2.70 -16.25
C ILE A 71 -25.91 3.02 -17.73
N PRO A 72 -26.82 3.82 -18.34
CA PRO A 72 -26.64 4.31 -19.69
C PRO A 72 -25.46 5.28 -19.76
N ALA A 73 -24.59 5.14 -20.77
CA ALA A 73 -23.39 5.96 -20.92
C ALA A 73 -23.03 6.17 -22.40
N HIS A 74 -21.93 6.90 -22.64
CA HIS A 74 -21.40 7.16 -23.97
C HIS A 74 -20.06 6.45 -24.14
N ARG A 75 -19.93 5.59 -25.12
CA ARG A 75 -18.70 4.86 -25.43
C ARG A 75 -17.49 5.77 -25.56
N LEU A 76 -17.67 6.90 -26.27
CA LEU A 76 -16.59 7.88 -26.45
C LEU A 76 -16.07 8.43 -25.13
N VAL A 77 -16.94 8.80 -24.19
CA VAL A 77 -16.54 9.36 -22.89
C VAL A 77 -15.85 8.30 -22.05
N LEU A 78 -16.41 7.08 -21.99
CA LEU A 78 -15.79 5.97 -21.26
C LEU A 78 -14.41 5.62 -21.82
N SER A 79 -14.27 5.56 -23.15
CA SER A 79 -12.99 5.27 -23.81
C SER A 79 -11.94 6.36 -23.61
N ALA A 80 -12.38 7.62 -23.42
CA ALA A 80 -11.46 8.73 -23.21
C ALA A 80 -10.77 8.70 -21.83
N VAL A 81 -11.37 8.01 -20.85
CA VAL A 81 -10.85 7.96 -19.47
C VAL A 81 -10.34 6.57 -19.04
N SER A 82 -10.68 5.53 -19.81
CA SER A 82 -10.38 4.13 -19.47
C SER A 82 -9.80 3.38 -20.66
N ASP A 83 -8.57 2.89 -20.52
CA ASP A 83 -7.93 2.06 -21.55
C ASP A 83 -8.65 0.73 -21.73
N TYR A 84 -9.29 0.19 -20.70
CA TYR A 84 -10.13 -1.00 -20.78
C TYR A 84 -11.34 -0.76 -21.70
N PHE A 85 -12.07 0.32 -21.53
CA PHE A 85 -13.19 0.67 -22.39
C PHE A 85 -12.72 1.06 -23.80
N ALA A 86 -11.59 1.75 -23.91
CA ALA A 86 -11.03 2.07 -25.22
C ALA A 86 -10.71 0.80 -26.00
N ALA A 87 -10.03 -0.16 -25.39
CA ALA A 87 -9.71 -1.45 -26.01
C ALA A 87 -11.00 -2.24 -26.34
N MET A 88 -11.96 -2.28 -25.44
CA MET A 88 -13.23 -2.99 -25.64
C MET A 88 -14.02 -2.43 -26.83
N PHE A 89 -14.15 -1.10 -26.92
CA PHE A 89 -15.02 -0.48 -27.94
C PHE A 89 -14.37 -0.29 -29.32
N THR A 90 -13.02 -0.31 -29.39
CA THR A 90 -12.28 -0.15 -30.65
C THR A 90 -11.86 -1.48 -31.27
N SER A 91 -11.96 -2.58 -30.54
CA SER A 91 -11.62 -3.90 -31.06
C SER A 91 -12.79 -4.58 -31.78
N ASP A 92 -12.50 -5.57 -32.63
CA ASP A 92 -13.52 -6.37 -33.35
C ASP A 92 -14.16 -7.47 -32.47
N VAL A 93 -14.22 -7.27 -31.15
CA VAL A 93 -14.88 -8.21 -30.22
C VAL A 93 -16.40 -8.02 -30.25
N ARG A 94 -17.13 -9.05 -29.80
CA ARG A 94 -18.60 -9.03 -29.77
C ARG A 94 -19.15 -7.91 -28.90
N GLU A 95 -18.47 -7.66 -27.78
CA GLU A 95 -18.81 -6.63 -26.79
C GLU A 95 -18.77 -5.23 -27.39
N ALA A 96 -17.92 -4.98 -28.39
CA ALA A 96 -17.85 -3.70 -29.09
C ALA A 96 -19.17 -3.32 -29.81
N LYS A 97 -20.01 -4.32 -30.14
CA LYS A 97 -21.25 -4.16 -30.91
C LYS A 97 -22.51 -4.33 -30.04
N GLN A 98 -22.36 -4.72 -28.76
CA GLN A 98 -23.49 -4.93 -27.86
C GLN A 98 -23.98 -3.60 -27.27
N GLU A 99 -25.28 -3.40 -27.21
CA GLU A 99 -25.88 -2.24 -26.55
C GLU A 99 -25.81 -2.35 -25.03
N GLU A 100 -25.90 -3.57 -24.48
CA GLU A 100 -25.83 -3.88 -23.06
C GLU A 100 -24.56 -4.70 -22.74
N ILE A 101 -23.75 -4.22 -21.81
CA ILE A 101 -22.50 -4.86 -21.38
C ILE A 101 -22.59 -5.21 -19.91
N LYS A 102 -22.43 -6.49 -19.58
CA LYS A 102 -22.39 -6.98 -18.22
C LYS A 102 -21.00 -6.81 -17.64
N MET A 103 -20.89 -6.10 -16.54
CA MET A 103 -19.66 -5.87 -15.78
C MET A 103 -19.62 -6.89 -14.62
N GLU A 104 -19.13 -8.10 -14.92
CA GLU A 104 -19.03 -9.18 -13.92
C GLU A 104 -17.96 -8.86 -12.88
N GLY A 105 -18.26 -9.10 -11.60
CA GLY A 105 -17.30 -8.88 -10.50
C GLY A 105 -17.09 -7.41 -10.11
N VAL A 106 -17.84 -6.48 -10.69
CA VAL A 106 -17.78 -5.06 -10.34
C VAL A 106 -18.92 -4.71 -9.39
N ASP A 107 -18.58 -4.04 -8.29
CA ASP A 107 -19.59 -3.49 -7.37
C ASP A 107 -20.44 -2.42 -8.08
N PRO A 108 -21.78 -2.47 -8.00
CA PRO A 108 -22.66 -1.56 -8.72
C PRO A 108 -22.48 -0.09 -8.34
N GLU A 109 -22.27 0.20 -7.05
CA GLU A 109 -22.09 1.58 -6.57
C GLU A 109 -20.70 2.11 -6.95
N ALA A 110 -19.67 1.26 -6.91
CA ALA A 110 -18.34 1.61 -7.40
C ALA A 110 -18.40 1.93 -8.91
N LEU A 111 -19.03 1.07 -9.72
CA LEU A 111 -19.21 1.34 -11.15
C LEU A 111 -19.93 2.66 -11.41
N ARG A 112 -21.01 2.94 -10.67
CA ARG A 112 -21.77 4.19 -10.80
C ARG A 112 -20.89 5.41 -10.49
N SER A 113 -20.09 5.32 -9.43
CA SER A 113 -19.17 6.40 -9.03
C SER A 113 -18.08 6.62 -10.06
N LEU A 114 -17.52 5.55 -10.65
CA LEU A 114 -16.51 5.64 -11.70
C LEU A 114 -17.07 6.19 -13.02
N VAL A 115 -18.28 5.78 -13.40
CA VAL A 115 -18.95 6.37 -14.56
C VAL A 115 -19.25 7.85 -14.33
N HIS A 116 -19.73 8.23 -13.15
CA HIS A 116 -19.92 9.64 -12.79
C HIS A 116 -18.62 10.44 -12.86
N PHE A 117 -17.52 9.87 -12.33
CA PHE A 117 -16.18 10.46 -12.44
C PHE A 117 -15.77 10.72 -13.89
N ALA A 118 -16.09 9.81 -14.81
CA ALA A 118 -15.75 9.97 -16.23
C ALA A 118 -16.35 11.24 -16.86
N TYR A 119 -17.48 11.74 -16.35
CA TYR A 119 -18.14 12.96 -16.85
C TYR A 119 -17.77 14.22 -16.07
N THR A 120 -17.51 14.09 -14.77
CA THR A 120 -17.38 15.23 -13.84
C THR A 120 -15.96 15.48 -13.37
N GLY A 121 -15.10 14.45 -13.41
CA GLY A 121 -13.78 14.48 -12.76
C GLY A 121 -13.86 14.51 -11.23
N VAL A 122 -15.04 14.31 -10.63
CA VAL A 122 -15.26 14.35 -9.18
C VAL A 122 -15.51 12.94 -8.66
N LEU A 123 -14.78 12.57 -7.60
CA LEU A 123 -14.87 11.28 -6.94
C LEU A 123 -14.92 11.47 -5.43
N GLU A 124 -15.88 10.84 -4.77
CA GLU A 124 -15.95 10.80 -3.31
C GLU A 124 -15.24 9.55 -2.80
N LEU A 125 -14.29 9.72 -1.88
CA LEU A 125 -13.56 8.64 -1.24
C LEU A 125 -14.06 8.43 0.18
N LYS A 126 -14.50 7.22 0.50
CA LYS A 126 -15.00 6.81 1.82
C LYS A 126 -14.33 5.52 2.27
N GLU A 127 -14.08 5.41 3.56
CA GLU A 127 -13.45 4.21 4.14
C GLU A 127 -14.24 2.93 3.83
N GLU A 128 -15.59 2.99 3.89
CA GLU A 128 -16.43 1.82 3.69
C GLU A 128 -16.47 1.33 2.23
N THR A 129 -16.13 2.19 1.27
CA THR A 129 -16.28 1.87 -0.17
C THR A 129 -14.98 1.91 -0.95
N ILE A 130 -13.87 2.29 -0.30
CA ILE A 130 -12.58 2.50 -0.97
C ILE A 130 -12.05 1.23 -1.63
N GLU A 131 -12.22 0.07 -1.01
CA GLU A 131 -11.74 -1.20 -1.53
C GLU A 131 -12.50 -1.63 -2.78
N SER A 132 -13.83 -1.56 -2.76
CA SER A 132 -14.66 -1.86 -3.94
C SER A 132 -14.40 -0.87 -5.07
N LEU A 133 -14.17 0.40 -4.74
CA LEU A 133 -13.85 1.46 -5.69
C LEU A 133 -12.48 1.23 -6.35
N LEU A 134 -11.44 0.92 -5.56
CA LEU A 134 -10.11 0.62 -6.09
C LEU A 134 -10.11 -0.66 -6.92
N SER A 135 -10.78 -1.71 -6.47
CA SER A 135 -10.92 -2.96 -7.23
C SER A 135 -11.56 -2.73 -8.60
N ALA A 136 -12.66 -1.97 -8.62
CA ALA A 136 -13.33 -1.60 -9.87
C ALA A 136 -12.45 -0.70 -10.76
N ALA A 137 -11.72 0.26 -10.18
CA ALA A 137 -10.80 1.12 -10.91
C ALA A 137 -9.63 0.35 -11.54
N CYS A 138 -9.08 -0.64 -10.84
CA CYS A 138 -8.03 -1.54 -11.37
C CYS A 138 -8.55 -2.36 -12.54
N LEU A 139 -9.74 -2.96 -12.42
CA LEU A 139 -10.37 -3.72 -13.51
C LEU A 139 -10.62 -2.85 -14.74
N LEU A 140 -11.09 -1.62 -14.53
CA LEU A 140 -11.40 -0.67 -15.60
C LEU A 140 -10.20 0.16 -16.04
N GLN A 141 -9.02 -0.07 -15.49
CA GLN A 141 -7.77 0.63 -15.84
C GLN A 141 -7.88 2.16 -15.78
N LEU A 142 -8.48 2.66 -14.71
CA LEU A 142 -8.63 4.10 -14.44
C LEU A 142 -7.45 4.62 -13.63
N SER A 143 -6.30 4.86 -14.25
CA SER A 143 -5.02 5.14 -13.60
C SER A 143 -5.08 6.27 -12.58
N GLN A 144 -5.76 7.38 -12.88
CA GLN A 144 -5.92 8.51 -11.96
C GLN A 144 -6.72 8.13 -10.70
N VAL A 145 -7.74 7.29 -10.86
CA VAL A 145 -8.56 6.83 -9.73
C VAL A 145 -7.77 5.84 -8.87
N ILE A 146 -7.02 4.93 -9.50
CA ILE A 146 -6.14 3.98 -8.80
C ILE A 146 -5.16 4.75 -7.92
N GLU A 147 -4.46 5.75 -8.48
CA GLU A 147 -3.51 6.58 -7.74
C GLU A 147 -4.14 7.27 -6.54
N VAL A 148 -5.30 7.90 -6.73
CA VAL A 148 -6.00 8.63 -5.66
C VAL A 148 -6.51 7.67 -4.57
N CYS A 149 -7.04 6.50 -4.93
CA CYS A 149 -7.48 5.48 -3.98
C CYS A 149 -6.30 4.89 -3.20
N CYS A 150 -5.19 4.57 -3.86
CA CYS A 150 -3.97 4.11 -3.20
C CYS A 150 -3.44 5.15 -2.21
N ASN A 151 -3.38 6.42 -2.62
CA ASN A 151 -2.95 7.52 -1.74
C ASN A 151 -3.89 7.72 -0.55
N PHE A 152 -5.19 7.48 -0.71
CA PHE A 152 -6.14 7.50 0.39
C PHE A 152 -5.87 6.37 1.38
N LEU A 153 -5.71 5.12 0.91
CA LEU A 153 -5.40 3.95 1.75
C LEU A 153 -4.05 4.09 2.47
N MET A 154 -3.01 4.64 1.81
CA MET A 154 -1.72 4.91 2.46
C MET A 154 -1.84 5.83 3.67
N LYS A 155 -2.75 6.81 3.63
CA LYS A 155 -3.01 7.74 4.75
C LYS A 155 -3.80 7.10 5.89
N GLN A 156 -4.51 6.01 5.61
CA GLN A 156 -5.33 5.28 6.59
C GLN A 156 -4.59 4.09 7.21
N LEU A 157 -3.30 3.88 6.89
CA LEU A 157 -2.51 2.81 7.46
C LEU A 157 -2.43 2.93 8.98
N HIS A 158 -2.77 1.83 9.64
CA HIS A 158 -2.74 1.67 11.08
C HIS A 158 -2.30 0.24 11.43
N PRO A 159 -1.71 -0.04 12.60
CA PRO A 159 -1.30 -1.40 12.97
C PRO A 159 -2.41 -2.45 12.92
N SER A 160 -3.67 -2.04 13.01
CA SER A 160 -4.82 -2.95 12.96
C SER A 160 -5.35 -3.26 11.56
N ASN A 161 -4.89 -2.55 10.51
CA ASN A 161 -5.37 -2.74 9.13
C ASN A 161 -4.26 -2.91 8.08
N CYS A 162 -3.01 -2.72 8.45
CA CYS A 162 -1.90 -2.70 7.49
C CYS A 162 -1.67 -4.05 6.80
N LEU A 163 -1.95 -5.17 7.47
CA LEU A 163 -1.83 -6.50 6.89
C LEU A 163 -2.95 -6.78 5.88
N GLY A 164 -4.19 -6.35 6.18
CA GLY A 164 -5.31 -6.42 5.26
C GLY A 164 -5.07 -5.56 4.02
N ILE A 165 -4.63 -4.31 4.21
CA ILE A 165 -4.28 -3.41 3.09
C ILE A 165 -3.13 -3.98 2.25
N HIS A 166 -2.11 -4.58 2.88
CA HIS A 166 -1.00 -5.24 2.17
C HIS A 166 -1.52 -6.38 1.27
N SER A 167 -2.32 -7.28 1.81
CA SER A 167 -2.90 -8.40 1.06
C SER A 167 -3.82 -7.93 -0.07
N PHE A 168 -4.62 -6.89 0.18
CA PHE A 168 -5.48 -6.28 -0.82
C PHE A 168 -4.67 -5.64 -1.95
N ALA A 169 -3.60 -4.89 -1.61
CA ALA A 169 -2.73 -4.27 -2.60
C ALA A 169 -2.01 -5.30 -3.49
N ASP A 170 -1.58 -6.43 -2.90
CA ASP A 170 -0.99 -7.55 -3.65
C ASP A 170 -2.00 -8.16 -4.64
N ALA A 171 -3.22 -8.41 -4.18
CA ALA A 171 -4.30 -8.95 -5.02
C ALA A 171 -4.70 -8.03 -6.18
N GLN A 172 -4.63 -6.70 -5.96
CA GLN A 172 -4.95 -5.70 -7.00
C GLN A 172 -3.73 -5.31 -7.87
N GLY A 173 -2.52 -5.77 -7.53
CA GLY A 173 -1.28 -5.41 -8.22
C GLY A 173 -0.84 -3.96 -8.01
N CYS A 174 -1.28 -3.32 -6.92
CA CYS A 174 -0.95 -1.94 -6.57
C CYS A 174 0.40 -1.87 -5.85
N MET A 175 1.51 -1.92 -6.61
CA MET A 175 2.87 -2.08 -6.08
C MET A 175 3.30 -0.97 -5.12
N ASP A 176 2.92 0.27 -5.37
CA ASP A 176 3.28 1.40 -4.49
C ASP A 176 2.59 1.27 -3.13
N LEU A 177 1.29 0.97 -3.11
CA LEU A 177 0.54 0.71 -1.88
C LEU A 177 1.07 -0.52 -1.14
N LEU A 178 1.39 -1.60 -1.88
CA LEU A 178 1.97 -2.82 -1.35
C LEU A 178 3.28 -2.52 -0.60
N ASN A 179 4.20 -1.79 -1.23
CA ASN A 179 5.48 -1.43 -0.65
C ASN A 179 5.33 -0.55 0.60
N VAL A 180 4.43 0.44 0.54
CA VAL A 180 4.20 1.34 1.70
C VAL A 180 3.57 0.57 2.86
N ALA A 181 2.57 -0.30 2.61
CA ALA A 181 1.96 -1.13 3.64
C ALA A 181 2.97 -2.14 4.23
N HIS A 182 3.84 -2.73 3.41
CA HIS A 182 4.92 -3.59 3.86
C HIS A 182 5.88 -2.85 4.80
N ASN A 183 6.39 -1.70 4.38
CA ASN A 183 7.32 -0.90 5.18
C ASN A 183 6.68 -0.46 6.50
N TYR A 184 5.41 -0.04 6.45
CA TYR A 184 4.65 0.30 7.65
C TYR A 184 4.57 -0.87 8.63
N THR A 185 4.25 -2.07 8.13
CA THR A 185 4.20 -3.31 8.94
C THR A 185 5.55 -3.62 9.58
N MET A 186 6.66 -3.46 8.83
CA MET A 186 8.01 -3.71 9.35
C MET A 186 8.39 -2.71 10.45
N GLU A 187 8.05 -1.44 10.29
CA GLU A 187 8.35 -0.37 11.28
C GLU A 187 7.52 -0.49 12.54
N HIS A 188 6.24 -0.85 12.43
CA HIS A 188 5.28 -0.92 13.54
C HIS A 188 5.01 -2.36 14.00
N PHE A 189 5.90 -3.29 13.74
CA PHE A 189 5.68 -4.73 13.96
C PHE A 189 5.20 -5.07 15.38
N ILE A 190 5.75 -4.43 16.42
CA ILE A 190 5.37 -4.65 17.83
C ILE A 190 3.88 -4.34 18.06
N GLU A 191 3.37 -3.31 17.41
CA GLU A 191 1.96 -2.92 17.52
C GLU A 191 1.08 -3.83 16.67
N VAL A 192 1.56 -4.22 15.49
CA VAL A 192 0.85 -5.09 14.53
C VAL A 192 0.56 -6.47 15.14
N ILE A 193 1.54 -7.09 15.81
CA ILE A 193 1.37 -8.43 16.43
C ILE A 193 0.34 -8.48 17.56
N GLN A 194 -0.10 -7.33 18.07
CA GLN A 194 -1.12 -7.23 19.10
C GLN A 194 -2.55 -7.24 18.52
N ASN A 195 -2.67 -7.12 17.19
CA ASN A 195 -3.95 -7.04 16.51
C ASN A 195 -4.41 -8.41 15.98
N GLN A 196 -5.73 -8.56 15.84
CA GLN A 196 -6.36 -9.79 15.39
C GLN A 196 -5.94 -10.19 13.97
N GLU A 197 -5.67 -9.23 13.09
CA GLU A 197 -5.22 -9.50 11.72
C GLU A 197 -3.97 -10.38 11.70
N PHE A 198 -3.00 -10.13 12.58
CA PHE A 198 -1.79 -10.95 12.69
C PHE A 198 -2.11 -12.40 13.05
N LEU A 199 -3.04 -12.62 13.98
CA LEU A 199 -3.44 -13.95 14.41
C LEU A 199 -4.18 -14.74 13.32
N LEU A 200 -4.81 -14.04 12.38
CA LEU A 200 -5.57 -14.64 11.27
C LEU A 200 -4.71 -14.90 10.02
N LEU A 201 -3.45 -14.47 10.01
CA LEU A 201 -2.57 -14.70 8.86
C LEU A 201 -2.40 -16.19 8.56
N PRO A 202 -2.42 -16.59 7.28
CA PRO A 202 -2.06 -17.94 6.88
C PRO A 202 -0.55 -18.18 7.04
N THR A 203 -0.15 -19.45 7.18
CA THR A 203 1.26 -19.87 7.36
C THR A 203 2.20 -19.26 6.33
N ALA A 204 1.78 -19.18 5.06
CA ALA A 204 2.61 -18.61 3.99
C ALA A 204 2.95 -17.13 4.22
N GLU A 205 2.01 -16.34 4.75
CA GLU A 205 2.25 -14.92 5.06
C GLU A 205 3.09 -14.75 6.32
N ILE A 206 2.91 -15.59 7.33
CA ILE A 206 3.80 -15.63 8.51
C ILE A 206 5.23 -15.93 8.08
N VAL A 207 5.46 -16.90 7.19
CA VAL A 207 6.79 -17.22 6.65
C VAL A 207 7.41 -15.99 5.97
N LYS A 208 6.66 -15.28 5.11
CA LYS A 208 7.15 -14.06 4.45
C LYS A 208 7.56 -12.99 5.47
N LEU A 209 6.74 -12.77 6.49
CA LEU A 209 7.07 -11.82 7.56
C LEU A 209 8.34 -12.25 8.31
N LEU A 210 8.39 -13.49 8.82
CA LEU A 210 9.53 -13.99 9.60
C LEU A 210 10.85 -14.05 8.80
N ALA A 211 10.77 -14.20 7.48
CA ALA A 211 11.94 -14.21 6.60
C ALA A 211 12.56 -12.80 6.43
N SER A 212 11.82 -11.73 6.71
CA SER A 212 12.31 -10.37 6.50
C SER A 212 13.36 -9.96 7.52
N ASP A 213 14.46 -9.34 7.06
CA ASP A 213 15.49 -8.73 7.89
C ASP A 213 15.10 -7.33 8.38
N ASP A 214 14.06 -6.73 7.78
CA ASP A 214 13.67 -5.33 8.00
C ASP A 214 12.71 -5.11 9.17
N ILE A 215 12.26 -6.19 9.83
CA ILE A 215 11.39 -6.10 11.00
C ILE A 215 12.10 -5.31 12.11
N ASN A 216 11.47 -4.21 12.51
CA ASN A 216 11.98 -3.34 13.56
C ASN A 216 11.54 -3.83 14.95
N VAL A 217 12.44 -4.53 15.63
CA VAL A 217 12.21 -5.10 16.97
C VAL A 217 13.45 -4.90 17.86
N PRO A 218 13.27 -4.83 19.19
CA PRO A 218 14.37 -4.70 20.12
C PRO A 218 15.26 -5.95 20.16
N ASP A 219 14.67 -7.12 20.03
CA ASP A 219 15.32 -8.42 20.12
C ASP A 219 14.57 -9.50 19.34
N GLU A 220 15.21 -10.65 19.17
CA GLU A 220 14.61 -11.79 18.49
C GLU A 220 13.60 -12.55 19.37
N GLU A 221 13.66 -12.34 20.69
CA GLU A 221 12.67 -12.92 21.62
C GLU A 221 11.27 -12.39 21.32
N THR A 222 11.15 -11.11 21.00
CA THR A 222 9.87 -10.50 20.58
C THR A 222 9.27 -11.23 19.37
N ILE A 223 10.09 -11.56 18.37
CA ILE A 223 9.64 -12.31 17.18
C ILE A 223 9.23 -13.73 17.56
N PHE A 224 10.01 -14.40 18.40
CA PHE A 224 9.68 -15.73 18.88
C PHE A 224 8.35 -15.74 19.65
N GLN A 225 8.12 -14.79 20.54
CA GLN A 225 6.85 -14.69 21.29
C GLN A 225 5.68 -14.40 20.36
N ALA A 226 5.86 -13.57 19.33
CA ALA A 226 4.83 -13.32 18.31
C ALA A 226 4.46 -14.62 17.57
N LEU A 227 5.46 -15.40 17.13
CA LEU A 227 5.23 -16.70 16.50
C LEU A 227 4.47 -17.65 17.44
N MET A 228 4.88 -17.73 18.70
CA MET A 228 4.23 -18.63 19.67
C MET A 228 2.79 -18.20 19.97
N THR A 229 2.51 -16.90 19.98
CA THR A 229 1.15 -16.39 20.13
C THR A 229 0.29 -16.77 18.94
N TRP A 230 0.83 -16.65 17.73
CA TRP A 230 0.15 -17.08 16.51
C TRP A 230 -0.11 -18.60 16.48
N VAL A 231 0.87 -19.42 16.86
CA VAL A 231 0.71 -20.89 16.94
C VAL A 231 -0.36 -21.27 17.97
N ARG A 232 -0.33 -20.65 19.17
CA ARG A 232 -1.27 -20.93 20.25
C ARG A 232 -2.70 -20.52 19.91
N PHE A 233 -2.92 -19.64 18.99
CA PHE A 233 -4.26 -19.24 18.55
C PHE A 233 -5.00 -20.40 17.84
N ASP A 234 -4.27 -21.29 17.15
CA ASP A 234 -4.82 -22.46 16.48
C ASP A 234 -3.80 -23.61 16.49
N VAL A 235 -3.61 -24.21 17.64
CA VAL A 235 -2.59 -25.24 17.87
C VAL A 235 -2.82 -26.47 16.97
N GLU A 236 -4.08 -26.89 16.79
CA GLU A 236 -4.42 -28.11 16.06
C GLU A 236 -3.93 -28.07 14.60
N HIS A 237 -3.99 -26.91 13.94
CA HIS A 237 -3.60 -26.77 12.54
C HIS A 237 -2.17 -26.23 12.36
N ARG A 238 -1.60 -25.50 13.35
CA ARG A 238 -0.35 -24.76 13.19
C ARG A 238 0.86 -25.42 13.82
N GLN A 239 0.66 -26.33 14.78
CA GLN A 239 1.76 -27.01 15.46
C GLN A 239 2.60 -27.86 14.50
N GLN A 240 1.99 -28.47 13.50
CA GLN A 240 2.68 -29.26 12.50
C GLN A 240 3.71 -28.49 11.67
N ASP A 241 3.51 -27.16 11.52
CA ASP A 241 4.41 -26.29 10.76
C ASP A 241 5.51 -25.67 11.63
N LEU A 242 5.52 -25.95 12.94
CA LEU A 242 6.38 -25.29 13.92
C LEU A 242 7.87 -25.45 13.59
N GLY A 243 8.33 -26.63 13.18
CA GLY A 243 9.72 -26.86 12.79
C GLY A 243 10.17 -26.01 11.62
N VAL A 244 9.29 -25.87 10.62
CA VAL A 244 9.55 -25.02 9.45
C VAL A 244 9.59 -23.55 9.85
N LEU A 245 8.64 -23.09 10.68
CA LEU A 245 8.54 -21.70 11.13
C LEU A 245 9.70 -21.29 12.02
N LEU A 246 10.15 -22.18 12.92
CA LEU A 246 11.33 -21.95 13.77
C LEU A 246 12.63 -21.76 12.98
N ALA A 247 12.73 -22.30 11.77
CA ALA A 247 13.89 -22.09 10.92
C ALA A 247 14.09 -20.61 10.53
N TYR A 248 13.01 -19.80 10.55
CA TYR A 248 13.04 -18.36 10.28
C TYR A 248 13.33 -17.52 11.53
N ILE A 249 13.26 -18.12 12.73
CA ILE A 249 13.65 -17.47 13.98
C ILE A 249 15.16 -17.58 14.16
N ARG A 250 15.78 -16.51 14.60
CA ARG A 250 17.24 -16.45 14.87
C ARG A 250 17.53 -16.99 16.27
N LEU A 251 17.22 -18.28 16.48
CA LEU A 251 17.37 -18.95 17.77
C LEU A 251 18.72 -18.71 18.46
N PRO A 252 19.88 -18.63 17.75
CA PRO A 252 21.16 -18.29 18.37
C PRO A 252 21.19 -16.91 19.04
N LEU A 253 20.23 -16.02 18.76
CA LEU A 253 20.13 -14.69 19.39
C LEU A 253 19.21 -14.67 20.60
N LEU A 254 18.48 -15.76 20.86
CA LEU A 254 17.63 -15.88 22.05
C LEU A 254 18.46 -16.04 23.33
N PRO A 255 17.96 -15.60 24.49
CA PRO A 255 18.61 -15.83 25.78
C PRO A 255 18.82 -17.32 26.06
N PRO A 256 19.97 -17.75 26.60
CA PRO A 256 20.24 -19.15 26.91
C PRO A 256 19.23 -19.80 27.86
N GLN A 257 18.68 -19.02 28.80
CA GLN A 257 17.62 -19.47 29.70
C GLN A 257 16.38 -19.92 28.92
N LEU A 258 15.92 -19.09 27.98
CA LEU A 258 14.77 -19.39 27.15
C LEU A 258 15.00 -20.66 26.30
N LEU A 259 16.20 -20.81 25.73
CA LEU A 259 16.56 -22.00 24.96
C LEU A 259 16.49 -23.28 25.81
N ALA A 260 16.94 -23.23 27.08
CA ALA A 260 16.85 -24.35 28.01
C ALA A 260 15.40 -24.71 28.37
N ASP A 261 14.54 -23.69 28.52
CA ASP A 261 13.11 -23.90 28.79
C ASP A 261 12.41 -24.53 27.57
N LEU A 262 12.80 -24.16 26.36
CA LEU A 262 12.26 -24.72 25.12
C LEU A 262 12.67 -26.18 24.91
N GLU A 263 13.88 -26.56 25.28
CA GLU A 263 14.35 -27.96 25.20
C GLU A 263 13.47 -28.91 26.02
N ASN A 264 12.99 -28.46 27.17
CA ASN A 264 12.16 -29.23 28.09
C ASN A 264 10.65 -29.17 27.74
N ASN A 265 10.24 -28.42 26.73
CA ASN A 265 8.85 -28.26 26.36
C ASN A 265 8.46 -29.31 25.32
N THR A 266 7.40 -30.07 25.61
CA THR A 266 6.90 -31.17 24.76
C THR A 266 6.52 -30.71 23.35
N MET A 267 6.11 -29.45 23.16
CA MET A 267 5.76 -28.90 21.85
C MET A 267 6.96 -28.91 20.88
N PHE A 268 8.19 -28.84 21.39
CA PHE A 268 9.42 -28.81 20.60
C PHE A 268 10.20 -30.15 20.66
N SER A 269 10.00 -30.93 21.71
CA SER A 269 10.74 -32.20 21.94
C SER A 269 10.30 -33.32 20.99
N ASP A 270 9.08 -33.26 20.47
CA ASP A 270 8.53 -34.27 19.58
C ASP A 270 8.86 -34.04 18.11
N ASP A 271 9.38 -32.85 17.77
CA ASP A 271 9.79 -32.48 16.40
C ASP A 271 11.33 -32.48 16.25
N LEU A 272 11.82 -33.38 15.39
CA LEU A 272 13.24 -33.54 15.14
C LEU A 272 13.90 -32.27 14.55
N GLU A 273 13.18 -31.51 13.73
CA GLU A 273 13.70 -30.27 13.15
C GLU A 273 13.80 -29.17 14.24
N CYS A 274 12.82 -29.06 15.11
CA CYS A 274 12.89 -28.19 16.28
C CYS A 274 14.07 -28.52 17.15
N GLN A 275 14.29 -29.80 17.47
CA GLN A 275 15.44 -30.24 18.28
C GLN A 275 16.80 -29.88 17.64
N LYS A 276 16.95 -30.09 16.32
CA LYS A 276 18.18 -29.71 15.61
C LYS A 276 18.46 -28.22 15.69
N LEU A 277 17.43 -27.39 15.49
CA LEU A 277 17.55 -25.93 15.54
C LEU A 277 17.91 -25.43 16.95
N LEU A 278 17.26 -26.00 17.99
CA LEU A 278 17.57 -25.67 19.37
C LEU A 278 19.01 -26.09 19.74
N MET A 279 19.44 -27.28 19.32
CA MET A 279 20.83 -27.75 19.56
C MET A 279 21.85 -26.85 18.86
N GLU A 280 21.58 -26.38 17.65
CA GLU A 280 22.43 -25.40 16.95
C GLU A 280 22.56 -24.11 17.77
N ALA A 281 21.46 -23.57 18.24
CA ALA A 281 21.42 -22.35 19.05
C ALA A 281 22.18 -22.54 20.37
N MET A 282 22.00 -23.66 21.06
CA MET A 282 22.74 -23.99 22.28
C MET A 282 24.24 -24.08 22.05
N LYS A 283 24.67 -24.74 20.97
CA LYS A 283 26.11 -24.84 20.61
C LYS A 283 26.73 -23.46 20.38
N TYR A 284 25.97 -22.51 19.80
CA TYR A 284 26.44 -21.14 19.60
C TYR A 284 26.74 -20.43 20.94
N HIS A 285 25.96 -20.72 21.99
CA HIS A 285 26.15 -20.15 23.32
C HIS A 285 27.25 -20.89 24.11
N LEU A 286 27.27 -22.22 24.04
CA LEU A 286 28.22 -23.06 24.82
C LEU A 286 29.66 -22.99 24.32
N LEU A 287 29.86 -22.63 23.04
CA LEU A 287 31.20 -22.63 22.42
C LEU A 287 31.54 -21.23 21.88
N PRO A 288 31.77 -20.22 22.76
CA PRO A 288 32.05 -18.85 22.34
C PRO A 288 33.23 -18.71 21.39
N GLU A 289 34.28 -19.53 21.59
CA GLU A 289 35.49 -19.58 20.77
C GLU A 289 35.25 -20.06 19.34
N ARG A 290 34.14 -20.78 19.11
CA ARG A 290 33.74 -21.31 17.80
C ARG A 290 32.65 -20.51 17.12
N ARG A 291 32.17 -19.42 17.69
CA ARG A 291 31.09 -18.60 17.12
C ARG A 291 31.36 -18.12 15.69
N LEU A 292 32.62 -17.88 15.35
CA LEU A 292 33.03 -17.52 13.99
C LEU A 292 32.72 -18.63 12.97
N MET A 293 32.73 -19.90 13.40
CA MET A 293 32.42 -21.06 12.56
C MET A 293 30.91 -21.29 12.42
N PHE A 294 30.09 -20.72 13.31
CA PHE A 294 28.63 -20.82 13.32
C PHE A 294 27.94 -19.61 12.70
N GLN A 295 28.67 -18.75 11.99
CA GLN A 295 28.10 -17.60 11.34
C GLN A 295 27.14 -18.04 10.24
N SER A 296 25.89 -17.57 10.33
CA SER A 296 24.81 -17.82 9.39
C SER A 296 23.89 -16.58 9.33
N PRO A 297 22.95 -16.50 8.42
CA PRO A 297 21.93 -15.45 8.46
C PRO A 297 21.20 -15.37 9.80
N ARG A 298 21.04 -16.51 10.49
CA ARG A 298 20.39 -16.61 11.81
C ARG A 298 21.23 -16.08 12.99
N THR A 299 22.48 -15.74 12.78
CA THR A 299 23.36 -15.15 13.82
C THR A 299 23.52 -13.64 13.68
N LYS A 300 22.86 -13.02 12.68
CA LYS A 300 22.83 -11.57 12.50
C LYS A 300 21.53 -11.01 13.08
N PRO A 301 21.57 -9.92 13.88
CA PRO A 301 20.34 -9.28 14.35
C PRO A 301 19.56 -8.68 13.18
N ARG A 302 18.22 -8.58 13.34
CA ARG A 302 17.37 -7.85 12.42
C ARG A 302 17.60 -6.36 12.59
N LYS A 303 16.97 -5.57 11.71
CA LYS A 303 16.93 -4.11 11.85
C LYS A 303 16.31 -3.74 13.21
N SER A 304 16.94 -2.82 13.91
CA SER A 304 16.41 -2.27 15.15
C SER A 304 16.70 -0.78 15.19
N THR A 305 15.67 0.01 15.44
CA THR A 305 15.82 1.44 15.77
C THR A 305 16.00 1.65 17.27
N VAL A 306 15.75 0.62 18.07
CA VAL A 306 16.00 0.61 19.53
C VAL A 306 17.42 0.12 19.76
N GLY A 307 18.38 1.03 19.62
CA GLY A 307 19.80 0.73 19.82
C GLY A 307 20.27 1.03 21.23
N VAL A 308 21.25 0.25 21.71
CA VAL A 308 22.04 0.59 22.89
C VAL A 308 23.32 1.26 22.40
N LEU A 309 23.58 2.47 22.85
CA LEU A 309 24.82 3.18 22.57
C LEU A 309 25.94 2.63 23.48
N TYR A 310 26.89 1.94 22.89
CA TYR A 310 28.09 1.51 23.58
C TYR A 310 29.18 2.56 23.41
N ALA A 311 29.62 3.18 24.48
CA ALA A 311 30.86 3.98 24.50
C ALA A 311 32.03 3.07 24.78
N VAL A 312 32.89 2.83 23.76
CA VAL A 312 34.08 2.03 23.90
C VAL A 312 35.28 2.96 23.91
N GLY A 313 36.00 2.97 25.01
CA GLY A 313 37.17 3.80 25.22
C GLY A 313 36.86 5.07 26.03
N GLY A 314 37.82 5.57 26.65
CA GLY A 314 37.81 6.81 27.45
C GLY A 314 39.21 6.98 27.99
N MET A 315 39.80 8.17 27.92
CA MET A 315 41.03 8.47 28.65
C MET A 315 40.69 8.68 30.12
N ASP A 316 41.35 7.90 30.97
CA ASP A 316 41.30 8.13 32.42
C ASP A 316 42.02 9.47 32.69
N ALA A 317 41.26 10.45 33.18
CA ALA A 317 41.78 11.79 33.50
C ALA A 317 42.84 11.76 34.60
N THR A 318 43.10 10.60 35.23
CA THR A 318 44.09 10.44 36.32
C THR A 318 45.46 9.91 35.85
N LYS A 319 45.62 9.66 34.53
CA LYS A 319 46.90 9.23 33.92
C LYS A 319 47.41 10.25 32.91
N GLY A 320 47.47 11.50 33.29
CA GLY A 320 48.16 12.58 32.61
C GLY A 320 49.31 13.07 33.39
#